data_8b3f1b40bbe23973eb98ea814188c0e9
#
_entry.id   8b3f1b40bbe23973eb98ea814188c0e9
#
_cell.length_a   1.000
_cell.length_b   1.000
_cell.length_c   1.000
_cell.angle_alpha   90.00
_cell.angle_beta   90.00
_cell.angle_gamma   90.00
#
_symmetry.space_group_name_H-M   'P 1'
#
loop_
_entity.id
_entity.type
_entity.pdbx_description
1 polymer ?
#
loop_
_entity_poly.entity_id
_entity_poly.type
_entity_poly.pdbx_seq_one_letter_code
_entity_poly.pdbx_strand_id
1 'polypeptide(L)'
;ILVYCKDINCMKMPKSITNDLFEAGAMKKISGRHPATEFTFPAGTRFDAPDGTCFEGEYGDTEKVKVIKGRLMAENGMLVESVTLKAGFTQADQMKQFFYGNRDNLVDSKGQKITEFYFNSMGKIKIVKERSVESPQTTCHYGTQGAASTALANLFNLSECPFSSPKPVSMLKDFIVRFMDKNDIILDFFSGSATTAHAVFEANIEKNMNIKYILVQIPESLDESLKYATKDAVRTLQVGIDYLDTINKPHTISEIGKARIKLSAKKIRDENPISAKELDFGFRLFKLDSSNMKDIYFTPSEYNQDFLSGFESNIKSDRTDLDLLFDCLLEWGLPLSLPYNSEEIEGCIVHNYNYGDLVACFNENIPDSVIKYIVKQQPLRAVFRDNSFVDSPSKINVSEIFKSLAPDTRIKVI
;
A
#
# COMPACT_ATOMS: atom_id res chain seq x y z
N ILE A 1 -14.97 13.19 2.54
CA ILE A 1 -13.73 12.76 3.20
C ILE A 1 -12.82 13.98 3.30
N LEU A 2 -12.26 14.21 4.47
CA LEU A 2 -11.28 15.26 4.70
C LEU A 2 -9.89 14.60 4.73
N VAL A 3 -8.92 15.20 4.04
CA VAL A 3 -7.54 14.73 3.98
C VAL A 3 -6.65 15.78 4.65
N TYR A 4 -5.85 15.36 5.60
CA TYR A 4 -4.88 16.19 6.31
C TYR A 4 -3.48 15.64 6.08
N CYS A 5 -2.49 16.51 6.09
CA CYS A 5 -1.09 16.12 6.06
C CYS A 5 -0.33 16.77 7.22
N LYS A 6 0.69 16.10 7.71
CA LYS A 6 1.56 16.61 8.77
C LYS A 6 2.41 17.79 8.28
N ASP A 7 2.89 17.71 7.05
CA ASP A 7 3.66 18.74 6.38
C ASP A 7 3.21 18.89 4.93
N ILE A 8 2.69 20.07 4.59
CA ILE A 8 2.18 20.37 3.24
C ILE A 8 3.28 20.32 2.17
N ASN A 9 4.53 20.59 2.54
CA ASN A 9 5.65 20.56 1.60
C ASN A 9 6.08 19.13 1.23
N CYS A 10 5.75 18.16 2.10
CA CYS A 10 5.99 16.74 1.87
C CYS A 10 4.80 16.05 1.19
N MET A 11 3.65 16.71 1.13
CA MET A 11 2.46 16.15 0.49
C MET A 11 2.62 16.10 -1.02
N LYS A 12 2.65 14.91 -1.57
CA LYS A 12 2.51 14.72 -3.01
C LYS A 12 1.03 14.84 -3.39
N MET A 13 0.72 15.76 -4.28
CA MET A 13 -0.64 15.84 -4.82
C MET A 13 -0.94 14.53 -5.56
N PRO A 14 -2.05 13.87 -5.23
CA PRO A 14 -2.41 12.62 -5.88
C PRO A 14 -2.59 12.86 -7.38
N LYS A 15 -1.99 12.00 -8.18
CA LYS A 15 -2.06 12.05 -9.63
C LYS A 15 -2.60 10.73 -10.14
N SER A 16 -3.65 10.78 -10.94
CA SER A 16 -4.07 9.61 -11.71
C SER A 16 -3.16 9.48 -12.92
N ILE A 17 -2.52 8.35 -13.07
CA ILE A 17 -1.83 8.00 -14.32
C ILE A 17 -2.90 7.40 -15.23
N THR A 18 -3.16 8.04 -16.37
CA THR A 18 -3.98 7.48 -17.43
C THR A 18 -3.12 7.40 -18.68
N ASN A 19 -3.30 6.32 -19.43
CA ASN A 19 -2.71 6.19 -20.77
C ASN A 19 -3.71 6.61 -21.85
N ASP A 20 -4.73 7.37 -21.47
CA ASP A 20 -5.77 7.81 -22.41
C ASP A 20 -5.23 8.80 -23.41
N LEU A 21 -5.61 8.65 -24.65
CA LEU A 21 -5.35 9.62 -25.70
C LEU A 21 -6.36 10.75 -25.57
N PHE A 22 -5.87 11.97 -25.70
CA PHE A 22 -6.74 13.14 -25.80
C PHE A 22 -6.32 14.06 -26.93
N GLU A 23 -7.29 14.75 -27.48
CA GLU A 23 -7.09 15.69 -28.57
C GLU A 23 -7.03 17.13 -28.06
N ALA A 24 -6.16 17.91 -28.64
CA ALA A 24 -6.05 19.35 -28.39
C ALA A 24 -5.86 20.12 -29.70
N GLY A 25 -6.15 21.42 -29.68
CA GLY A 25 -5.80 22.30 -30.79
C GLY A 25 -4.30 22.58 -30.82
N ALA A 26 -3.69 22.46 -31.99
CA ALA A 26 -2.29 22.88 -32.21
C ALA A 26 -2.17 24.32 -32.75
N MET A 27 -3.27 25.08 -32.74
CA MET A 27 -3.35 26.46 -33.18
C MET A 27 -4.08 27.34 -32.17
N LYS A 28 -3.84 28.64 -32.22
CA LYS A 28 -4.55 29.68 -31.47
C LYS A 28 -4.81 30.88 -32.33
N LYS A 29 -5.70 31.78 -31.86
CA LYS A 29 -5.89 33.11 -32.48
C LYS A 29 -4.56 33.81 -32.61
N ILE A 30 -4.30 34.34 -33.80
CA ILE A 30 -3.10 35.13 -34.09
C ILE A 30 -3.02 36.35 -33.17
N SER A 31 -1.92 36.48 -32.47
CA SER A 31 -1.68 37.56 -31.50
C SER A 31 -0.18 37.80 -31.34
N GLY A 32 0.23 38.83 -30.60
CA GLY A 32 1.64 39.07 -30.29
C GLY A 32 2.35 37.89 -29.60
N ARG A 33 1.61 37.07 -28.81
CA ARG A 33 2.14 35.86 -28.19
C ARG A 33 2.14 34.65 -29.13
N HIS A 34 1.27 34.62 -30.13
CA HIS A 34 1.13 33.57 -31.13
C HIS A 34 1.12 34.21 -32.53
N PRO A 35 2.28 34.62 -33.02
CA PRO A 35 2.37 35.21 -34.32
C PRO A 35 2.03 34.20 -35.41
N ALA A 36 1.55 34.71 -36.56
CA ALA A 36 1.30 33.85 -37.71
C ALA A 36 2.63 33.33 -38.27
N THR A 37 2.81 32.04 -38.29
CA THR A 37 3.97 31.35 -38.88
C THR A 37 3.53 30.43 -40.00
N GLU A 38 4.45 30.15 -40.92
CA GLU A 38 4.20 29.24 -42.04
C GLU A 38 4.72 27.84 -41.72
N PHE A 39 3.92 26.83 -42.06
CA PHE A 39 4.30 25.42 -41.91
C PHE A 39 3.81 24.62 -43.11
N THR A 40 4.69 23.75 -43.63
CA THR A 40 4.35 22.84 -44.74
C THR A 40 3.98 21.48 -44.15
N PHE A 41 2.81 21.00 -44.48
CA PHE A 41 2.36 19.67 -44.11
C PHE A 41 2.58 18.70 -45.27
N PRO A 42 3.16 17.51 -45.05
CA PRO A 42 3.39 16.58 -46.15
C PRO A 42 2.09 15.90 -46.60
N ALA A 43 2.05 15.46 -47.87
CA ALA A 43 1.01 14.58 -48.37
C ALA A 43 0.93 13.32 -47.48
N GLY A 44 -0.26 12.72 -47.33
CA GLY A 44 -0.50 11.60 -46.44
C GLY A 44 -0.66 11.98 -44.98
N THR A 45 -0.68 13.27 -44.60
CA THR A 45 -1.12 13.70 -43.27
C THR A 45 -2.59 13.34 -43.11
N ARG A 46 -2.97 12.66 -42.00
CA ARG A 46 -4.38 12.29 -41.71
C ARG A 46 -5.25 13.55 -41.74
N PHE A 47 -6.39 13.43 -42.44
CA PHE A 47 -7.37 14.49 -42.58
C PHE A 47 -8.78 13.95 -42.39
N ASP A 48 -9.37 14.18 -41.21
CA ASP A 48 -10.70 13.70 -40.82
C ASP A 48 -11.80 14.56 -41.47
N ALA A 49 -11.92 14.47 -42.77
CA ALA A 49 -12.96 15.15 -43.54
C ALA A 49 -13.45 14.23 -44.67
N PRO A 50 -14.69 14.41 -45.17
CA PRO A 50 -15.17 13.70 -46.34
C PRO A 50 -14.28 13.91 -47.57
N ASP A 51 -14.19 12.89 -48.42
CA ASP A 51 -13.44 12.99 -49.67
C ASP A 51 -13.89 14.16 -50.52
N GLY A 52 -12.94 14.86 -51.11
CA GLY A 52 -13.17 16.07 -51.87
C GLY A 52 -13.33 17.36 -51.06
N THR A 53 -13.32 17.28 -49.72
CA THR A 53 -13.27 18.49 -48.88
C THR A 53 -12.00 19.28 -49.18
N CYS A 54 -12.15 20.53 -49.61
CA CYS A 54 -11.02 21.40 -49.98
C CYS A 54 -11.17 22.76 -49.31
N PHE A 55 -10.06 23.27 -48.75
CA PHE A 55 -9.97 24.64 -48.22
C PHE A 55 -8.97 25.46 -49.05
N GLU A 56 -9.40 26.65 -49.48
CA GLU A 56 -8.61 27.58 -50.26
C GLU A 56 -8.62 28.98 -49.63
N GLY A 57 -7.61 29.78 -49.94
CA GLY A 57 -7.53 31.17 -49.45
C GLY A 57 -7.38 31.25 -47.92
N GLU A 58 -8.20 32.11 -47.30
CA GLU A 58 -8.26 32.30 -45.84
C GLU A 58 -9.58 31.76 -45.29
N TYR A 59 -9.52 30.92 -44.27
CA TYR A 59 -10.68 30.30 -43.62
C TYR A 59 -10.54 30.26 -42.09
N GLY A 60 -11.59 29.88 -41.40
CA GLY A 60 -11.69 29.83 -39.93
C GLY A 60 -12.08 31.19 -39.32
N ASP A 61 -12.87 31.14 -38.23
CA ASP A 61 -13.38 32.34 -37.57
C ASP A 61 -12.38 32.97 -36.59
N THR A 62 -12.19 32.37 -35.46
CA THR A 62 -11.29 32.86 -34.40
C THR A 62 -9.84 32.48 -34.66
N GLU A 63 -9.63 31.25 -35.11
CA GLU A 63 -8.30 30.71 -35.49
C GLU A 63 -8.22 30.72 -37.00
N LYS A 64 -7.73 31.80 -37.54
CA LYS A 64 -7.60 32.00 -38.99
C LYS A 64 -6.44 31.22 -39.56
N VAL A 65 -6.67 30.55 -40.65
CA VAL A 65 -5.69 29.80 -41.45
C VAL A 65 -5.70 30.34 -42.88
N LYS A 66 -4.53 30.55 -43.44
CA LYS A 66 -4.38 30.94 -44.83
C LYS A 66 -3.57 29.89 -45.58
N VAL A 67 -4.10 29.41 -46.70
CA VAL A 67 -3.36 28.55 -47.62
C VAL A 67 -2.39 29.40 -48.42
N ILE A 68 -1.10 29.08 -48.33
CA ILE A 68 -0.02 29.85 -49.00
C ILE A 68 0.44 29.14 -50.29
N LYS A 69 0.52 27.76 -50.22
CA LYS A 69 0.96 26.94 -51.37
C LYS A 69 0.30 25.58 -51.30
N GLY A 70 -0.09 25.02 -52.44
CA GLY A 70 -0.79 23.75 -52.54
C GLY A 70 -2.28 23.88 -52.22
N ARG A 71 -2.98 22.74 -52.08
CA ARG A 71 -4.40 22.66 -51.73
C ARG A 71 -4.59 21.83 -50.48
N LEU A 72 -5.32 22.35 -49.53
CA LEU A 72 -5.70 21.55 -48.35
C LEU A 72 -6.94 20.72 -48.71
N MET A 73 -6.72 19.55 -49.31
CA MET A 73 -7.78 18.67 -49.82
C MET A 73 -7.70 17.28 -49.22
N ALA A 74 -8.84 16.76 -48.74
CA ALA A 74 -8.99 15.43 -48.18
C ALA A 74 -9.40 14.41 -49.26
N GLU A 75 -8.72 13.25 -49.30
CA GLU A 75 -9.12 12.06 -50.03
C GLU A 75 -8.68 10.79 -49.28
N ASN A 76 -9.54 9.82 -49.15
CA ASN A 76 -9.30 8.61 -48.39
C ASN A 76 -8.80 8.88 -46.93
N GLY A 77 -9.34 9.91 -46.29
CA GLY A 77 -8.96 10.30 -44.91
C GLY A 77 -7.56 10.94 -44.79
N MET A 78 -6.93 11.33 -45.89
CA MET A 78 -5.59 11.86 -45.91
C MET A 78 -5.48 13.15 -46.79
N LEU A 79 -4.46 13.92 -46.51
CA LEU A 79 -4.07 15.08 -47.33
C LEU A 79 -3.48 14.58 -48.66
N VAL A 80 -4.06 15.01 -49.78
CA VAL A 80 -3.68 14.56 -51.14
C VAL A 80 -2.27 15.01 -51.53
N GLU A 81 -1.94 16.25 -51.31
CA GLU A 81 -0.63 16.83 -51.67
C GLU A 81 -0.06 17.64 -50.52
N SER A 82 1.23 17.96 -50.55
CA SER A 82 1.81 18.84 -49.53
C SER A 82 1.25 20.23 -49.61
N VAL A 83 0.87 20.80 -48.48
CA VAL A 83 0.27 22.12 -48.35
C VAL A 83 1.06 22.99 -47.37
N THR A 84 1.31 24.25 -47.76
CA THR A 84 1.86 25.24 -46.83
C THR A 84 0.76 26.17 -46.33
N LEU A 85 0.58 26.16 -45.01
CA LEU A 85 -0.41 26.98 -44.32
C LEU A 85 0.28 28.01 -43.44
N LYS A 86 -0.39 29.18 -43.31
CA LYS A 86 -0.01 30.24 -42.37
C LYS A 86 -1.08 30.40 -41.30
N ALA A 87 -0.71 30.18 -40.03
CA ALA A 87 -1.60 30.26 -38.89
C ALA A 87 -0.84 30.53 -37.58
N GLY A 88 -1.56 30.75 -36.49
CA GLY A 88 -0.97 30.90 -35.15
C GLY A 88 -0.64 29.53 -34.54
N PHE A 89 0.34 28.82 -35.08
CA PHE A 89 0.74 27.49 -34.59
C PHE A 89 1.38 27.59 -33.20
N THR A 90 0.97 26.70 -32.28
CA THR A 90 1.44 26.70 -30.89
C THR A 90 2.49 25.65 -30.60
N GLN A 91 2.71 24.72 -31.52
CA GLN A 91 3.58 23.54 -31.38
C GLN A 91 4.46 23.36 -32.63
N ALA A 92 4.97 24.43 -33.17
CA ALA A 92 5.70 24.43 -34.46
C ALA A 92 6.95 23.53 -34.43
N ASP A 93 7.71 23.55 -33.33
CA ASP A 93 8.90 22.70 -33.18
C ASP A 93 8.55 21.22 -33.09
N GLN A 94 7.49 20.88 -32.33
CA GLN A 94 6.99 19.53 -32.23
C GLN A 94 6.43 19.01 -33.57
N MET A 95 5.70 19.84 -34.29
CA MET A 95 5.24 19.51 -35.65
C MET A 95 6.43 19.25 -36.58
N LYS A 96 7.49 20.10 -36.52
CA LYS A 96 8.69 19.92 -37.32
C LYS A 96 9.38 18.56 -37.02
N GLN A 97 9.51 18.22 -35.75
CA GLN A 97 10.05 16.91 -35.34
C GLN A 97 9.15 15.77 -35.80
N PHE A 98 7.83 15.92 -35.65
CA PHE A 98 6.87 14.86 -36.02
C PHE A 98 6.85 14.57 -37.52
N PHE A 99 6.82 15.61 -38.36
CA PHE A 99 6.68 15.42 -39.80
C PHE A 99 8.03 15.24 -40.55
N TYR A 100 9.13 15.79 -40.00
CA TYR A 100 10.42 15.82 -40.70
C TYR A 100 11.62 15.33 -39.88
N GLY A 101 11.41 14.95 -38.60
CA GLY A 101 12.47 14.51 -37.72
C GLY A 101 12.23 13.13 -37.10
N ASN A 102 12.79 12.90 -35.92
CA ASN A 102 12.58 11.68 -35.17
C ASN A 102 11.30 11.80 -34.31
N ARG A 103 10.39 10.85 -34.49
CA ARG A 103 9.13 10.74 -33.74
C ARG A 103 9.28 10.03 -32.39
N ASP A 104 10.40 9.30 -32.19
CA ASP A 104 10.62 8.54 -30.98
C ASP A 104 10.73 9.46 -29.76
N ASN A 105 9.89 9.22 -28.76
CA ASN A 105 9.84 10.00 -27.53
C ASN A 105 9.51 11.51 -27.69
N LEU A 106 8.77 11.89 -28.75
CA LEU A 106 8.33 13.27 -28.93
C LEU A 106 7.35 13.68 -27.82
N VAL A 107 7.70 14.71 -27.06
CA VAL A 107 6.91 15.25 -25.96
C VAL A 107 6.62 16.74 -26.12
N ASP A 108 5.53 17.17 -25.49
CA ASP A 108 5.22 18.61 -25.40
C ASP A 108 5.97 19.29 -24.23
N SER A 109 5.77 20.59 -24.05
CA SER A 109 6.38 21.39 -22.98
C SER A 109 6.01 20.92 -21.55
N LYS A 110 5.03 20.04 -21.39
CA LYS A 110 4.61 19.43 -20.12
C LYS A 110 5.07 17.99 -19.98
N GLY A 111 5.88 17.47 -20.91
CA GLY A 111 6.35 16.10 -20.91
C GLY A 111 5.31 15.07 -21.38
N GLN A 112 4.18 15.48 -21.96
CA GLN A 112 3.17 14.59 -22.49
C GLN A 112 3.61 14.07 -23.87
N LYS A 113 3.58 12.75 -24.06
CA LYS A 113 3.97 12.13 -25.32
C LYS A 113 2.99 12.49 -26.42
N ILE A 114 3.50 12.92 -27.56
CA ILE A 114 2.73 13.28 -28.76
C ILE A 114 2.69 12.05 -29.66
N THR A 115 1.48 11.61 -29.99
CA THR A 115 1.27 10.42 -30.83
C THR A 115 0.92 10.77 -32.25
N GLU A 116 0.23 11.90 -32.49
CA GLU A 116 -0.23 12.27 -33.81
C GLU A 116 -0.46 13.78 -33.97
N PHE A 117 -0.30 14.28 -35.20
CA PHE A 117 -0.86 15.54 -35.70
C PHE A 117 -1.74 15.21 -36.92
N TYR A 118 -2.95 15.77 -36.96
CA TYR A 118 -3.90 15.53 -38.03
C TYR A 118 -4.83 16.74 -38.26
N PHE A 119 -5.43 16.83 -39.44
CA PHE A 119 -6.45 17.83 -39.72
C PHE A 119 -7.85 17.30 -39.38
N ASN A 120 -8.63 18.09 -38.63
CA ASN A 120 -10.04 17.80 -38.42
C ASN A 120 -10.90 18.26 -39.62
N SER A 121 -12.20 17.92 -39.58
CA SER A 121 -13.15 18.27 -40.67
C SER A 121 -13.27 19.76 -41.02
N MET A 122 -12.79 20.65 -40.16
CA MET A 122 -12.75 22.09 -40.39
C MET A 122 -11.38 22.56 -40.94
N GLY A 123 -10.50 21.65 -41.37
CA GLY A 123 -9.18 21.98 -41.85
C GLY A 123 -8.22 22.55 -40.82
N LYS A 124 -8.49 22.36 -39.53
CA LYS A 124 -7.63 22.81 -38.44
C LYS A 124 -6.75 21.69 -37.93
N ILE A 125 -5.46 21.99 -37.75
CA ILE A 125 -4.51 21.02 -37.22
C ILE A 125 -4.79 20.73 -35.73
N LYS A 126 -4.88 19.46 -35.39
CA LYS A 126 -5.06 18.88 -34.04
C LYS A 126 -3.81 18.12 -33.64
N ILE A 127 -3.63 17.97 -32.38
CA ILE A 127 -2.59 17.14 -31.77
C ILE A 127 -3.24 16.09 -30.87
N VAL A 128 -2.80 14.85 -31.00
CA VAL A 128 -3.15 13.75 -30.10
C VAL A 128 -1.98 13.51 -29.15
N LYS A 129 -2.27 13.44 -27.86
CA LYS A 129 -1.28 13.23 -26.82
C LYS A 129 -1.71 12.12 -25.88
N GLU A 130 -0.72 11.42 -25.34
CA GLU A 130 -0.96 10.53 -24.20
C GLU A 130 -1.10 11.39 -22.93
N ARG A 131 -2.23 11.23 -22.24
CA ARG A 131 -2.46 11.86 -20.96
C ARG A 131 -1.71 11.06 -19.89
N SER A 132 -0.54 11.53 -19.49
CA SER A 132 0.27 10.85 -18.48
C SER A 132 -0.22 11.11 -17.05
N VAL A 133 -0.91 12.21 -16.82
CA VAL A 133 -1.33 12.63 -15.46
C VAL A 133 -2.63 13.43 -15.54
N GLU A 134 -3.63 13.00 -14.77
CA GLU A 134 -4.86 13.77 -14.51
C GLU A 134 -4.91 14.24 -13.06
N SER A 135 -5.51 15.40 -12.83
CA SER A 135 -5.94 15.77 -11.48
C SER A 135 -7.05 14.83 -11.04
N PRO A 136 -7.04 14.34 -9.79
CA PRO A 136 -8.10 13.49 -9.28
C PRO A 136 -9.45 14.19 -9.43
N GLN A 137 -10.48 13.40 -9.74
CA GLN A 137 -11.83 13.92 -9.74
C GLN A 137 -12.24 14.33 -8.31
N THR A 138 -12.94 15.44 -8.17
CA THR A 138 -13.47 15.90 -6.87
C THR A 138 -14.62 15.04 -6.37
N THR A 139 -15.28 14.31 -7.27
CA THR A 139 -16.35 13.36 -6.95
C THR A 139 -15.98 11.99 -7.50
N CYS A 140 -15.86 11.01 -6.61
CA CYS A 140 -15.53 9.63 -6.95
C CYS A 140 -16.72 8.72 -6.62
N HIS A 141 -17.00 7.75 -7.49
CA HIS A 141 -18.05 6.75 -7.31
C HIS A 141 -17.44 5.36 -7.16
N TYR A 142 -17.56 4.79 -5.96
CA TYR A 142 -17.02 3.46 -5.62
C TYR A 142 -18.12 2.39 -5.46
N GLY A 143 -19.29 2.62 -6.03
CA GLY A 143 -20.46 1.76 -5.88
C GLY A 143 -21.27 2.09 -4.63
N THR A 144 -22.31 1.28 -4.40
CA THR A 144 -23.20 1.42 -3.24
C THR A 144 -22.71 0.60 -2.06
N GLN A 145 -23.17 0.91 -0.86
CA GLN A 145 -22.94 0.10 0.33
C GLN A 145 -23.48 -1.33 0.16
N GLY A 146 -24.64 -1.49 -0.51
CA GLY A 146 -25.18 -2.81 -0.83
C GLY A 146 -24.23 -3.65 -1.68
N ALA A 147 -23.59 -3.03 -2.68
CA ALA A 147 -22.56 -3.72 -3.49
C ALA A 147 -21.36 -4.17 -2.64
N ALA A 148 -20.90 -3.33 -1.70
CA ALA A 148 -19.82 -3.70 -0.78
C ALA A 148 -20.22 -4.85 0.15
N SER A 149 -21.47 -4.86 0.65
CA SER A 149 -22.02 -5.95 1.46
C SER A 149 -22.10 -7.26 0.67
N THR A 150 -22.62 -7.21 -0.57
CA THR A 150 -22.67 -8.38 -1.45
C THR A 150 -21.26 -8.92 -1.76
N ALA A 151 -20.31 -8.05 -2.03
CA ALA A 151 -18.92 -8.46 -2.28
C ALA A 151 -18.29 -9.15 -1.05
N LEU A 152 -18.58 -8.66 0.15
CA LEU A 152 -18.12 -9.30 1.39
C LEU A 152 -18.80 -10.64 1.63
N ALA A 153 -20.12 -10.74 1.44
CA ALA A 153 -20.85 -12.01 1.54
C ALA A 153 -20.27 -13.07 0.59
N ASN A 154 -20.05 -12.69 -0.67
CA ASN A 154 -19.43 -13.58 -1.66
C ASN A 154 -18.02 -14.04 -1.27
N LEU A 155 -17.21 -13.16 -0.69
CA LEU A 155 -15.87 -13.51 -0.19
C LEU A 155 -15.93 -14.59 0.90
N PHE A 156 -16.95 -14.52 1.77
CA PHE A 156 -17.18 -15.49 2.84
C PHE A 156 -17.97 -16.73 2.37
N ASN A 157 -18.38 -16.77 1.11
CA ASN A 157 -19.28 -17.79 0.55
C ASN A 157 -20.59 -17.90 1.33
N LEU A 158 -21.18 -16.76 1.67
CA LEU A 158 -22.43 -16.62 2.40
C LEU A 158 -23.50 -15.95 1.51
N SER A 159 -24.78 -16.25 1.78
CA SER A 159 -25.92 -15.58 1.14
C SER A 159 -26.11 -14.13 1.60
N GLU A 160 -25.60 -13.81 2.80
CA GLU A 160 -25.74 -12.50 3.44
C GLU A 160 -24.44 -12.05 4.07
N CYS A 161 -24.31 -10.72 4.23
CA CYS A 161 -23.12 -10.11 4.76
C CYS A 161 -22.95 -10.37 6.27
N PRO A 162 -21.79 -10.87 6.72
CA PRO A 162 -21.52 -11.12 8.15
C PRO A 162 -21.08 -9.88 8.93
N PHE A 163 -21.14 -8.71 8.32
CA PHE A 163 -20.71 -7.46 8.93
C PHE A 163 -21.54 -6.28 8.45
N SER A 164 -21.93 -5.41 9.37
CA SER A 164 -22.70 -4.19 9.04
C SER A 164 -21.82 -3.14 8.38
N SER A 165 -22.30 -2.57 7.29
CA SER A 165 -21.68 -1.40 6.64
C SER A 165 -20.21 -1.56 6.22
N PRO A 166 -19.81 -2.65 5.53
CA PRO A 166 -18.45 -2.77 5.02
C PRO A 166 -18.15 -1.67 4.01
N LYS A 167 -16.94 -1.15 4.04
CA LYS A 167 -16.49 -0.16 3.05
C LYS A 167 -16.14 -0.84 1.72
N PRO A 168 -16.36 -0.18 0.56
CA PRO A 168 -15.88 -0.70 -0.72
C PRO A 168 -14.37 -0.85 -0.75
N VAL A 169 -13.87 -2.01 -1.16
CA VAL A 169 -12.42 -2.25 -1.31
C VAL A 169 -11.81 -1.30 -2.33
N SER A 170 -12.51 -1.08 -3.45
CA SER A 170 -12.08 -0.17 -4.52
C SER A 170 -11.80 1.25 -4.03
N MET A 171 -12.59 1.75 -3.06
CA MET A 171 -12.38 3.08 -2.48
C MET A 171 -11.05 3.15 -1.72
N LEU A 172 -10.78 2.19 -0.84
CA LEU A 172 -9.55 2.19 -0.06
C LEU A 172 -8.34 1.90 -0.94
N LYS A 173 -8.47 1.00 -1.91
CA LYS A 173 -7.42 0.74 -2.90
C LYS A 173 -7.05 2.00 -3.69
N ASP A 174 -8.04 2.76 -4.15
CA ASP A 174 -7.81 4.02 -4.87
C ASP A 174 -7.06 5.03 -4.00
N PHE A 175 -7.42 5.16 -2.72
CA PHE A 175 -6.68 6.02 -1.78
C PHE A 175 -5.24 5.53 -1.58
N ILE A 176 -5.02 4.24 -1.39
CA ILE A 176 -3.68 3.67 -1.26
C ILE A 176 -2.83 4.02 -2.48
N VAL A 177 -3.34 3.74 -3.68
CA VAL A 177 -2.62 3.98 -4.95
C VAL A 177 -2.33 5.47 -5.18
N ARG A 178 -3.22 6.36 -4.72
CA ARG A 178 -3.06 7.80 -4.94
C ARG A 178 -2.15 8.49 -3.93
N PHE A 179 -2.18 8.06 -2.67
CA PHE A 179 -1.54 8.80 -1.57
C PHE A 179 -0.29 8.12 -1.01
N MET A 180 -0.03 6.85 -1.34
CA MET A 180 1.07 6.09 -0.78
C MET A 180 2.15 5.79 -1.82
N ASP A 181 3.39 5.75 -1.37
CA ASP A 181 4.53 5.30 -2.15
C ASP A 181 4.84 3.81 -1.86
N LYS A 182 5.73 3.22 -2.65
CA LYS A 182 6.20 1.85 -2.45
C LYS A 182 6.86 1.70 -1.08
N ASN A 183 6.52 0.61 -0.39
CA ASN A 183 7.00 0.24 0.96
C ASN A 183 6.46 1.13 2.10
N ASP A 184 5.48 1.98 1.86
CA ASP A 184 4.82 2.72 2.92
C ASP A 184 4.03 1.81 3.86
N ILE A 185 3.63 2.37 5.01
CA ILE A 185 2.82 1.69 6.02
C ILE A 185 1.50 2.42 6.17
N ILE A 186 0.38 1.69 6.07
CA ILE A 186 -0.95 2.20 6.39
C ILE A 186 -1.38 1.77 7.79
N LEU A 187 -1.91 2.71 8.56
CA LEU A 187 -2.49 2.45 9.88
C LEU A 187 -4.00 2.69 9.84
N ASP A 188 -4.77 1.68 10.24
CA ASP A 188 -6.22 1.75 10.42
C ASP A 188 -6.57 1.27 11.83
N PHE A 189 -6.87 2.19 12.73
CA PHE A 189 -7.14 1.87 14.14
C PHE A 189 -8.64 1.74 14.48
N PHE A 190 -9.49 1.65 13.47
CA PHE A 190 -10.89 1.21 13.57
C PHE A 190 -11.22 0.28 12.42
N SER A 191 -10.43 -0.79 12.27
CA SER A 191 -10.39 -1.60 11.05
C SER A 191 -11.68 -2.39 10.73
N GLY A 192 -12.57 -2.53 11.71
CA GLY A 192 -13.85 -3.22 11.54
C GLY A 192 -13.67 -4.61 10.92
N SER A 193 -14.22 -4.79 9.72
CA SER A 193 -14.06 -6.03 8.95
C SER A 193 -12.74 -6.13 8.18
N ALA A 194 -11.71 -5.33 8.49
CA ALA A 194 -10.38 -5.34 7.85
C ALA A 194 -10.40 -5.08 6.33
N THR A 195 -11.24 -4.16 5.86
CA THR A 195 -11.29 -3.76 4.44
C THR A 195 -9.96 -3.21 3.96
N THR A 196 -9.24 -2.50 4.81
CA THR A 196 -7.93 -1.90 4.51
C THR A 196 -6.90 -2.96 4.13
N ALA A 197 -6.80 -4.08 4.85
CA ALA A 197 -5.88 -5.17 4.49
C ALA A 197 -6.21 -5.77 3.11
N HIS A 198 -7.49 -6.00 2.83
CA HIS A 198 -7.94 -6.49 1.51
C HIS A 198 -7.53 -5.51 0.39
N ALA A 199 -7.74 -4.21 0.60
CA ALA A 199 -7.36 -3.17 -0.35
C ALA A 199 -5.84 -3.08 -0.56
N VAL A 200 -5.04 -3.29 0.51
CA VAL A 200 -3.57 -3.36 0.43
C VAL A 200 -3.13 -4.54 -0.44
N PHE A 201 -3.71 -5.71 -0.26
CA PHE A 201 -3.38 -6.88 -1.09
C PHE A 201 -3.66 -6.62 -2.56
N GLU A 202 -4.83 -6.04 -2.90
CA GLU A 202 -5.15 -5.68 -4.28
C GLU A 202 -4.20 -4.62 -4.85
N ALA A 203 -3.85 -3.59 -4.07
CA ALA A 203 -2.91 -2.55 -4.49
C ALA A 203 -1.49 -3.12 -4.72
N ASN A 204 -1.04 -4.01 -3.83
CA ASN A 204 0.27 -4.65 -3.95
C ASN A 204 0.38 -5.51 -5.20
N ILE A 205 -0.67 -6.29 -5.53
CA ILE A 205 -0.71 -7.09 -6.76
C ILE A 205 -0.74 -6.19 -8.00
N GLU A 206 -1.63 -5.21 -8.02
CA GLU A 206 -1.89 -4.41 -9.23
C GLU A 206 -0.73 -3.44 -9.55
N LYS A 207 -0.13 -2.84 -8.54
CA LYS A 207 0.86 -1.77 -8.69
C LYS A 207 2.26 -2.12 -8.16
N ASN A 208 2.47 -3.34 -7.65
CA ASN A 208 3.74 -3.78 -7.04
C ASN A 208 4.26 -2.79 -5.97
N MET A 209 3.36 -2.38 -5.07
CA MET A 209 3.66 -1.31 -4.09
C MET A 209 4.37 -1.80 -2.84
N ASN A 210 4.15 -3.06 -2.43
CA ASN A 210 4.70 -3.63 -1.19
C ASN A 210 4.32 -2.81 0.08
N ILE A 211 3.07 -2.32 0.11
CA ILE A 211 2.53 -1.61 1.27
C ILE A 211 2.35 -2.58 2.43
N LYS A 212 2.75 -2.14 3.61
CA LYS A 212 2.47 -2.83 4.88
C LYS A 212 1.27 -2.20 5.57
N TYR A 213 0.58 -2.99 6.41
CA TYR A 213 -0.56 -2.46 7.18
C TYR A 213 -0.45 -2.78 8.65
N ILE A 214 -1.00 -1.88 9.46
CA ILE A 214 -1.24 -2.05 10.89
C ILE A 214 -2.73 -1.83 11.11
N LEU A 215 -3.43 -2.84 11.62
CA LEU A 215 -4.86 -2.76 11.92
C LEU A 215 -5.07 -2.89 13.41
N VAL A 216 -5.87 -2.01 13.96
CA VAL A 216 -6.28 -2.09 15.37
C VAL A 216 -7.80 -2.24 15.43
N GLN A 217 -8.27 -3.23 16.18
CA GLN A 217 -9.70 -3.47 16.38
C GLN A 217 -9.96 -3.96 17.82
N ILE A 218 -10.89 -3.32 18.48
CA ILE A 218 -11.42 -3.81 19.76
C ILE A 218 -12.18 -5.12 19.50
N PRO A 219 -11.94 -6.19 20.27
CA PRO A 219 -12.63 -7.46 20.10
C PRO A 219 -14.06 -7.40 20.66
N GLU A 220 -14.89 -6.51 20.10
CA GLU A 220 -16.28 -6.33 20.48
C GLU A 220 -17.07 -7.64 20.29
N SER A 221 -17.83 -8.03 21.32
CA SER A 221 -18.64 -9.24 21.30
C SER A 221 -19.89 -9.03 20.42
N LEU A 222 -20.09 -9.94 19.47
CA LEU A 222 -21.29 -9.96 18.64
C LEU A 222 -22.52 -10.38 19.47
N ASP A 223 -22.34 -11.27 20.47
CA ASP A 223 -23.42 -11.70 21.36
C ASP A 223 -23.95 -10.55 22.23
N GLU A 224 -23.02 -9.72 22.74
CA GLU A 224 -23.43 -8.51 23.49
C GLU A 224 -24.10 -7.50 22.56
N SER A 225 -23.55 -7.27 21.38
CA SER A 225 -24.14 -6.36 20.40
C SER A 225 -25.53 -6.81 19.96
N LEU A 226 -25.77 -8.11 19.87
CA LEU A 226 -27.06 -8.69 19.52
C LEU A 226 -28.18 -8.33 20.51
N LYS A 227 -27.87 -8.19 21.82
CA LYS A 227 -28.85 -7.84 22.87
C LYS A 227 -29.47 -6.45 22.67
N TYR A 228 -28.74 -5.53 22.03
CA TYR A 228 -29.18 -4.15 21.83
C TYR A 228 -29.40 -3.79 20.35
N ALA A 229 -29.35 -4.78 19.47
CA ALA A 229 -29.43 -4.59 18.04
C ALA A 229 -30.85 -4.21 17.56
N THR A 230 -30.91 -3.38 16.53
CA THR A 230 -32.14 -3.15 15.78
C THR A 230 -32.50 -4.39 14.97
N LYS A 231 -33.78 -4.52 14.55
CA LYS A 231 -34.25 -5.69 13.78
C LYS A 231 -33.39 -5.96 12.52
N ASP A 232 -32.93 -4.91 11.83
CA ASP A 232 -32.12 -5.05 10.65
C ASP A 232 -30.67 -5.49 10.99
N ALA A 233 -30.13 -5.02 12.12
CA ALA A 233 -28.79 -5.39 12.57
C ALA A 233 -28.72 -6.83 13.11
N VAL A 234 -29.81 -7.31 13.73
CA VAL A 234 -29.88 -8.69 14.28
C VAL A 234 -29.48 -9.73 13.23
N ARG A 235 -30.04 -9.60 12.02
CA ARG A 235 -29.77 -10.56 10.93
C ARG A 235 -28.29 -10.60 10.55
N THR A 236 -27.66 -9.46 10.39
CA THR A 236 -26.23 -9.35 10.05
C THR A 236 -25.35 -9.92 11.17
N LEU A 237 -25.67 -9.61 12.44
CA LEU A 237 -24.94 -10.13 13.59
C LEU A 237 -25.06 -11.65 13.68
N GLN A 238 -26.29 -12.19 13.48
CA GLN A 238 -26.49 -13.64 13.50
C GLN A 238 -25.70 -14.36 12.42
N VAL A 239 -25.69 -13.84 11.19
CA VAL A 239 -24.87 -14.37 10.10
C VAL A 239 -23.36 -14.39 10.46
N GLY A 240 -22.91 -13.35 11.14
CA GLY A 240 -21.52 -13.28 11.63
C GLY A 240 -21.23 -14.34 12.71
N ILE A 241 -22.14 -14.51 13.67
CA ILE A 241 -22.05 -15.53 14.74
C ILE A 241 -22.04 -16.92 14.12
N ASP A 242 -23.05 -17.24 13.30
CA ASP A 242 -23.18 -18.55 12.66
C ASP A 242 -21.93 -18.91 11.83
N TYR A 243 -21.34 -17.93 11.12
CA TYR A 243 -20.09 -18.14 10.41
C TYR A 243 -18.93 -18.47 11.36
N LEU A 244 -18.79 -17.72 12.46
CA LEU A 244 -17.71 -17.94 13.44
C LEU A 244 -17.84 -19.29 14.12
N ASP A 245 -19.07 -19.79 14.37
CA ASP A 245 -19.33 -21.13 14.85
C ASP A 245 -18.80 -22.18 13.87
N THR A 246 -19.03 -22.02 12.57
CA THR A 246 -18.53 -22.98 11.55
C THR A 246 -17.01 -23.16 11.56
N ILE A 247 -16.28 -22.12 11.97
CA ILE A 247 -14.80 -22.14 12.04
C ILE A 247 -14.26 -22.26 13.47
N ASN A 248 -15.14 -22.47 14.45
CA ASN A 248 -14.82 -22.60 15.89
C ASN A 248 -13.96 -21.42 16.40
N LYS A 249 -14.49 -20.19 16.25
CA LYS A 249 -13.85 -18.95 16.69
C LYS A 249 -14.76 -18.14 17.61
N PRO A 250 -14.19 -17.37 18.54
CA PRO A 250 -14.95 -16.44 19.39
C PRO A 250 -15.81 -15.48 18.57
N HIS A 251 -17.01 -15.18 19.07
CA HIS A 251 -17.96 -14.30 18.41
C HIS A 251 -17.56 -12.82 18.56
N THR A 252 -16.49 -12.40 17.88
CA THR A 252 -16.01 -11.03 17.93
C THR A 252 -15.81 -10.42 16.54
N ILE A 253 -15.94 -9.11 16.45
CA ILE A 253 -15.67 -8.34 15.21
C ILE A 253 -14.26 -8.62 14.69
N SER A 254 -13.27 -8.70 15.59
CA SER A 254 -11.88 -8.96 15.22
C SER A 254 -11.68 -10.32 14.54
N GLU A 255 -12.47 -11.35 14.89
CA GLU A 255 -12.42 -12.66 14.21
C GLU A 255 -12.99 -12.59 12.79
N ILE A 256 -14.07 -11.83 12.57
CA ILE A 256 -14.57 -11.54 11.22
C ILE A 256 -13.49 -10.85 10.38
N GLY A 257 -12.80 -9.85 10.96
CA GLY A 257 -11.68 -9.16 10.29
C GLY A 257 -10.54 -10.12 9.92
N LYS A 258 -10.11 -10.97 10.85
CA LYS A 258 -9.08 -12.01 10.60
C LYS A 258 -9.49 -13.01 9.52
N ALA A 259 -10.73 -13.43 9.52
CA ALA A 259 -11.29 -14.31 8.50
C ALA A 259 -11.22 -13.63 7.12
N ARG A 260 -11.64 -12.37 7.03
CA ARG A 260 -11.56 -11.59 5.78
C ARG A 260 -10.13 -11.50 5.25
N ILE A 261 -9.15 -11.19 6.10
CA ILE A 261 -7.74 -11.12 5.69
C ILE A 261 -7.31 -12.44 5.05
N LYS A 262 -7.60 -13.58 5.71
CA LYS A 262 -7.25 -14.91 5.21
C LYS A 262 -7.95 -15.27 3.90
N LEU A 263 -9.24 -14.99 3.80
CA LEU A 263 -10.05 -15.28 2.61
C LEU A 263 -9.64 -14.40 1.42
N SER A 264 -9.41 -13.10 1.63
CA SER A 264 -8.94 -12.21 0.57
C SER A 264 -7.54 -12.57 0.10
N ALA A 265 -6.61 -12.90 1.03
CA ALA A 265 -5.29 -13.38 0.70
C ALA A 265 -5.32 -14.66 -0.14
N LYS A 266 -6.19 -15.62 0.22
CA LYS A 266 -6.38 -16.85 -0.56
C LYS A 266 -6.91 -16.53 -1.95
N LYS A 267 -8.02 -15.79 -2.04
CA LYS A 267 -8.66 -15.42 -3.31
C LYS A 267 -7.67 -14.73 -4.25
N ILE A 268 -6.94 -13.73 -3.77
CA ILE A 268 -6.01 -12.96 -4.61
C ILE A 268 -4.85 -13.83 -5.08
N ARG A 269 -4.34 -14.73 -4.25
CA ARG A 269 -3.30 -15.70 -4.68
C ARG A 269 -3.80 -16.66 -5.75
N ASP A 270 -5.02 -17.18 -5.58
CA ASP A 270 -5.62 -18.12 -6.52
C ASP A 270 -5.88 -17.44 -7.89
N GLU A 271 -6.30 -16.17 -7.88
CA GLU A 271 -6.52 -15.36 -9.09
C GLU A 271 -5.22 -14.87 -9.76
N ASN A 272 -4.11 -14.75 -9.00
CA ASN A 272 -2.84 -14.19 -9.50
C ASN A 272 -1.63 -15.07 -9.16
N PRO A 273 -1.57 -16.32 -9.59
CA PRO A 273 -0.60 -17.31 -9.11
C PRO A 273 0.87 -16.95 -9.42
N ILE A 274 1.13 -16.15 -10.42
CA ILE A 274 2.49 -15.71 -10.78
C ILE A 274 2.91 -14.50 -9.95
N SER A 275 2.12 -13.43 -10.00
CA SER A 275 2.45 -12.16 -9.33
C SER A 275 2.41 -12.26 -7.80
N ALA A 276 1.64 -13.21 -7.25
CA ALA A 276 1.50 -13.40 -5.82
C ALA A 276 2.68 -14.14 -5.17
N LYS A 277 3.57 -14.77 -5.95
CA LYS A 277 4.68 -15.57 -5.38
C LYS A 277 5.68 -14.77 -4.55
N GLU A 278 5.89 -13.52 -4.92
CA GLU A 278 6.88 -12.64 -4.27
C GLU A 278 6.27 -11.72 -3.22
N LEU A 279 4.93 -11.80 -3.00
CA LEU A 279 4.24 -10.92 -2.07
C LEU A 279 3.92 -11.63 -0.76
N ASP A 280 4.08 -10.90 0.34
CA ASP A 280 3.68 -11.36 1.66
C ASP A 280 2.18 -11.07 1.89
N PHE A 281 1.41 -12.14 2.12
CA PHE A 281 -0.01 -12.11 2.49
C PHE A 281 -0.24 -12.47 3.95
N GLY A 282 0.83 -12.66 4.71
CA GLY A 282 0.75 -12.99 6.12
C GLY A 282 0.42 -11.78 6.98
N PHE A 283 0.11 -12.04 8.24
CA PHE A 283 0.01 -11.02 9.28
C PHE A 283 0.35 -11.62 10.63
N ARG A 284 0.83 -10.77 11.53
CA ARG A 284 1.01 -11.12 12.95
C ARG A 284 -0.16 -10.58 13.75
N LEU A 285 -0.61 -11.39 14.70
CA LEU A 285 -1.66 -11.00 15.63
C LEU A 285 -1.02 -10.69 16.98
N PHE A 286 -1.28 -9.50 17.49
CA PHE A 286 -0.95 -9.10 18.85
C PHE A 286 -2.22 -8.81 19.62
N LYS A 287 -2.22 -9.11 20.90
CA LYS A 287 -3.26 -8.74 21.85
C LYS A 287 -2.65 -7.75 22.84
N LEU A 288 -3.25 -6.59 22.98
CA LEU A 288 -2.86 -5.66 24.04
C LEU A 288 -3.30 -6.26 25.38
N ASP A 289 -2.35 -6.42 26.28
CA ASP A 289 -2.56 -6.96 27.62
C ASP A 289 -1.81 -6.11 28.65
N SER A 290 -1.85 -6.51 29.91
CA SER A 290 -1.04 -5.94 30.97
C SER A 290 0.45 -6.21 30.74
N SER A 291 1.32 -5.46 31.40
CA SER A 291 2.79 -5.66 31.37
C SER A 291 3.16 -7.15 31.58
N ASN A 292 4.25 -7.58 30.94
CA ASN A 292 4.81 -8.91 31.15
C ASN A 292 5.42 -9.07 32.55
N MET A 293 5.75 -7.95 33.19
CA MET A 293 6.36 -7.94 34.50
C MET A 293 5.31 -7.96 35.61
N LYS A 294 5.65 -8.57 36.76
CA LYS A 294 4.86 -8.50 37.98
C LYS A 294 4.89 -7.06 38.51
N ASP A 295 3.81 -6.66 39.16
CA ASP A 295 3.76 -5.36 39.86
C ASP A 295 4.77 -5.35 41.00
N ILE A 296 5.53 -4.26 41.10
CA ILE A 296 6.55 -4.06 42.14
C ILE A 296 6.12 -3.12 43.26
N TYR A 297 4.92 -2.53 43.13
CA TYR A 297 4.38 -1.59 44.11
C TYR A 297 3.35 -2.31 44.95
N PHE A 298 3.75 -2.59 46.23
CA PHE A 298 2.90 -3.16 47.26
C PHE A 298 2.83 -2.22 48.43
N THR A 299 1.69 -2.22 49.11
CA THR A 299 1.58 -1.47 50.38
C THR A 299 2.40 -2.18 51.48
N PRO A 300 2.92 -1.46 52.48
CA PRO A 300 3.72 -2.06 53.54
C PRO A 300 3.03 -3.23 54.29
N SER A 301 1.69 -3.27 54.28
CA SER A 301 0.88 -4.33 54.90
C SER A 301 0.84 -5.60 54.03
N GLU A 302 1.19 -5.56 52.79
CA GLU A 302 1.21 -6.66 51.86
C GLU A 302 2.56 -7.41 51.83
N TYR A 303 3.60 -6.88 52.45
CA TYR A 303 4.91 -7.50 52.58
C TYR A 303 4.88 -8.57 53.68
N ASN A 304 5.09 -9.82 53.29
CA ASN A 304 5.30 -10.96 54.21
C ASN A 304 6.47 -11.82 53.70
N GLN A 305 6.94 -12.75 54.49
CA GLN A 305 8.11 -13.59 54.20
C GLN A 305 7.88 -14.54 53.03
N ASP A 306 6.65 -14.99 52.82
CA ASP A 306 6.26 -15.83 51.67
C ASP A 306 6.26 -15.05 50.37
N PHE A 307 6.08 -13.73 50.46
CA PHE A 307 6.12 -12.84 49.33
C PHE A 307 7.51 -12.69 48.74
N LEU A 308 8.56 -12.75 49.59
CA LEU A 308 9.95 -12.67 49.17
C LEU A 308 10.35 -13.83 48.27
N SER A 309 9.83 -15.06 48.54
CA SER A 309 10.03 -16.21 47.67
C SER A 309 9.30 -16.10 46.31
N GLY A 310 8.25 -15.28 46.24
CA GLY A 310 7.54 -15.00 44.98
C GLY A 310 8.27 -14.05 44.03
N PHE A 311 9.35 -13.41 44.50
CA PHE A 311 10.21 -12.51 43.68
C PHE A 311 11.32 -13.25 42.91
N GLU A 312 11.42 -14.59 43.02
CA GLU A 312 12.38 -15.37 42.24
C GLU A 312 12.23 -15.17 40.72
N SER A 313 11.05 -14.78 40.26
CA SER A 313 10.85 -14.35 38.88
C SER A 313 10.03 -13.05 38.85
N ASN A 314 10.54 -12.04 38.19
CA ASN A 314 9.88 -10.78 37.93
C ASN A 314 8.82 -10.86 36.80
N ILE A 315 8.75 -11.97 36.08
CA ILE A 315 7.84 -12.19 34.96
C ILE A 315 6.56 -12.90 35.44
N LYS A 316 5.41 -12.52 34.90
CA LYS A 316 4.13 -13.17 35.14
C LYS A 316 4.14 -14.61 34.60
N SER A 317 3.53 -15.55 35.32
CA SER A 317 3.55 -16.97 35.00
C SER A 317 2.79 -17.37 33.75
N ASP A 318 1.89 -16.51 33.27
CA ASP A 318 1.07 -16.71 32.07
C ASP A 318 1.70 -16.14 30.79
N ARG A 319 2.93 -15.62 30.86
CA ARG A 319 3.66 -15.04 29.72
C ARG A 319 4.50 -16.11 29.03
N THR A 320 4.50 -16.04 27.70
CA THR A 320 5.30 -16.89 26.82
C THR A 320 6.62 -16.25 26.44
N ASP A 321 7.57 -17.04 25.97
CA ASP A 321 8.84 -16.53 25.44
C ASP A 321 8.63 -15.53 24.28
N LEU A 322 7.58 -15.74 23.48
CA LEU A 322 7.26 -14.79 22.38
C LEU A 322 6.74 -13.46 22.92
N ASP A 323 5.99 -13.45 24.02
CA ASP A 323 5.57 -12.18 24.65
C ASP A 323 6.79 -11.38 25.09
N LEU A 324 7.78 -12.03 25.68
CA LEU A 324 9.02 -11.41 26.13
C LEU A 324 9.89 -10.95 24.94
N LEU A 325 9.99 -11.77 23.88
CA LEU A 325 10.72 -11.43 22.68
C LEU A 325 10.15 -10.16 22.02
N PHE A 326 8.84 -10.11 21.82
CA PHE A 326 8.19 -8.97 21.19
C PHE A 326 8.18 -7.72 22.06
N ASP A 327 8.16 -7.85 23.38
CA ASP A 327 8.34 -6.75 24.32
C ASP A 327 9.75 -6.13 24.16
N CYS A 328 10.78 -6.95 24.12
CA CYS A 328 12.14 -6.50 23.86
C CYS A 328 12.30 -5.82 22.49
N LEU A 329 11.61 -6.31 21.45
CA LEU A 329 11.62 -5.67 20.13
C LEU A 329 11.02 -4.27 20.19
N LEU A 330 9.89 -4.09 20.90
CA LEU A 330 9.25 -2.79 21.11
C LEU A 330 10.17 -1.84 21.87
N GLU A 331 10.77 -2.30 22.96
CA GLU A 331 11.65 -1.48 23.79
C GLU A 331 12.89 -0.98 23.03
N TRP A 332 13.43 -1.82 22.15
CA TRP A 332 14.56 -1.42 21.30
C TRP A 332 14.18 -0.72 19.99
N GLY A 333 12.87 -0.51 19.75
CA GLY A 333 12.36 0.15 18.54
C GLY A 333 12.62 -0.65 17.28
N LEU A 334 12.70 -1.99 17.38
CA LEU A 334 12.87 -2.87 16.23
C LEU A 334 11.53 -3.10 15.53
N PRO A 335 11.50 -3.19 14.19
CA PRO A 335 10.28 -3.49 13.45
C PRO A 335 9.70 -4.84 13.86
N LEU A 336 8.39 -4.93 14.11
CA LEU A 336 7.75 -6.19 14.53
C LEU A 336 7.44 -7.14 13.36
N SER A 337 7.70 -6.74 12.12
CA SER A 337 7.32 -7.48 10.91
C SER A 337 8.45 -8.32 10.29
N LEU A 338 9.67 -8.26 10.83
CA LEU A 338 10.81 -8.98 10.28
C LEU A 338 10.76 -10.48 10.63
N PRO A 339 11.42 -11.34 9.86
CA PRO A 339 11.38 -12.79 10.09
C PRO A 339 12.04 -13.15 11.40
N TYR A 340 11.54 -14.23 12.04
CA TYR A 340 12.20 -14.86 13.17
C TYR A 340 12.04 -16.38 13.08
N ASN A 341 12.96 -17.08 13.70
CA ASN A 341 12.90 -18.51 13.92
C ASN A 341 13.21 -18.84 15.38
N SER A 342 12.76 -20.01 15.81
CA SER A 342 13.04 -20.55 17.13
C SER A 342 13.56 -21.96 16.95
N GLU A 343 14.65 -22.30 17.60
CA GLU A 343 15.26 -23.62 17.56
C GLU A 343 15.54 -24.12 18.97
N GLU A 344 15.48 -25.41 19.17
CA GLU A 344 15.79 -26.05 20.45
C GLU A 344 17.23 -26.52 20.45
N ILE A 345 18.02 -26.00 21.39
CA ILE A 345 19.44 -26.34 21.59
C ILE A 345 19.62 -26.86 23.02
N GLU A 346 19.92 -28.14 23.18
CA GLU A 346 20.12 -28.78 24.49
C GLU A 346 18.94 -28.54 25.48
N GLY A 347 17.71 -28.59 24.97
CA GLY A 347 16.52 -28.37 25.77
C GLY A 347 16.16 -26.89 26.01
N CYS A 348 16.97 -25.95 25.52
CA CYS A 348 16.70 -24.52 25.58
C CYS A 348 16.18 -24.00 24.23
N ILE A 349 15.15 -23.14 24.27
CA ILE A 349 14.63 -22.49 23.06
C ILE A 349 15.38 -21.22 22.81
N VAL A 350 16.07 -21.15 21.68
CA VAL A 350 16.80 -19.98 21.22
C VAL A 350 16.01 -19.32 20.09
N HIS A 351 15.59 -18.08 20.31
CA HIS A 351 14.88 -17.27 19.33
C HIS A 351 15.89 -16.38 18.58
N ASN A 352 15.88 -16.45 17.26
CA ASN A 352 16.71 -15.59 16.42
C ASN A 352 15.81 -14.68 15.57
N TYR A 353 15.86 -13.39 15.79
CA TYR A 353 15.11 -12.38 15.10
C TYR A 353 15.97 -11.68 14.05
N ASN A 354 15.46 -11.62 12.83
CA ASN A 354 16.07 -10.95 11.68
C ASN A 354 17.55 -11.29 11.50
N TYR A 355 17.85 -12.61 11.48
CA TYR A 355 19.22 -13.13 11.21
C TYR A 355 20.29 -12.60 12.15
N GLY A 356 19.96 -12.38 13.42
CA GLY A 356 20.90 -11.95 14.45
C GLY A 356 20.79 -10.50 14.89
N ASP A 357 19.78 -9.75 14.45
CA ASP A 357 19.50 -8.44 15.03
C ASP A 357 19.19 -8.54 16.53
N LEU A 358 18.51 -9.62 16.92
CA LEU A 358 18.29 -9.98 18.30
C LEU A 358 18.24 -11.50 18.44
N VAL A 359 19.01 -12.05 19.36
CA VAL A 359 18.94 -13.45 19.79
C VAL A 359 18.51 -13.50 21.25
N ALA A 360 17.51 -14.30 21.58
CA ALA A 360 16.97 -14.40 22.93
C ALA A 360 16.88 -15.86 23.37
N CYS A 361 17.16 -16.13 24.65
CA CYS A 361 16.88 -17.40 25.30
C CYS A 361 16.33 -17.10 26.69
N PHE A 362 15.10 -17.55 26.95
CA PHE A 362 14.38 -17.26 28.19
C PHE A 362 14.24 -18.47 29.11
N ASN A 363 14.92 -19.57 28.79
CA ASN A 363 14.97 -20.75 29.64
C ASN A 363 15.67 -20.46 30.98
N GLU A 364 15.33 -21.21 32.00
CA GLU A 364 16.03 -21.18 33.29
C GLU A 364 17.30 -22.02 33.23
N ASN A 365 18.33 -21.59 33.97
CA ASN A 365 19.59 -22.34 34.10
C ASN A 365 20.22 -22.72 32.75
N ILE A 366 20.44 -21.77 31.86
CA ILE A 366 20.96 -22.01 30.51
C ILE A 366 22.38 -22.60 30.59
N PRO A 367 22.67 -23.74 29.92
CA PRO A 367 24.00 -24.32 29.86
C PRO A 367 25.02 -23.42 29.15
N ASP A 368 26.29 -23.49 29.56
CA ASP A 368 27.40 -22.75 28.92
C ASP A 368 27.52 -23.03 27.41
N SER A 369 27.20 -24.25 26.98
CA SER A 369 27.21 -24.64 25.57
C SER A 369 26.21 -23.84 24.74
N VAL A 370 25.02 -23.58 25.26
CA VAL A 370 23.98 -22.76 24.61
C VAL A 370 24.42 -21.29 24.56
N ILE A 371 25.02 -20.77 25.65
CA ILE A 371 25.60 -19.42 25.66
C ILE A 371 26.69 -19.30 24.57
N LYS A 372 27.59 -20.27 24.49
CA LYS A 372 28.65 -20.28 23.45
C LYS A 372 28.09 -20.41 22.05
N TYR A 373 26.97 -21.15 21.88
CA TYR A 373 26.25 -21.24 20.61
C TYR A 373 25.70 -19.87 20.20
N ILE A 374 25.05 -19.13 21.11
CA ILE A 374 24.53 -17.79 20.86
C ILE A 374 25.66 -16.81 20.53
N VAL A 375 26.76 -16.82 21.32
CA VAL A 375 27.92 -15.94 21.10
C VAL A 375 28.55 -16.15 19.72
N LYS A 376 28.65 -17.40 19.25
CA LYS A 376 29.18 -17.72 17.92
C LYS A 376 28.38 -17.11 16.77
N GLN A 377 27.11 -16.84 16.95
CA GLN A 377 26.29 -16.16 15.96
C GLN A 377 26.60 -14.66 15.86
N GLN A 378 27.36 -14.09 16.80
CA GLN A 378 27.70 -12.67 16.89
C GLN A 378 26.46 -11.75 16.70
N PRO A 379 25.38 -11.95 17.47
CA PRO A 379 24.18 -11.15 17.31
C PRO A 379 24.44 -9.69 17.68
N LEU A 380 23.69 -8.77 17.09
CA LEU A 380 23.74 -7.36 17.50
C LEU A 380 23.22 -7.16 18.94
N ARG A 381 22.26 -8.01 19.35
CA ARG A 381 21.64 -7.96 20.68
C ARG A 381 21.42 -9.38 21.20
N ALA A 382 21.70 -9.60 22.48
CA ALA A 382 21.38 -10.85 23.16
C ALA A 382 20.53 -10.57 24.41
N VAL A 383 19.44 -11.33 24.59
CA VAL A 383 18.52 -11.17 25.73
C VAL A 383 18.39 -12.48 26.50
N PHE A 384 18.45 -12.35 27.81
CA PHE A 384 18.25 -13.43 28.77
C PHE A 384 17.31 -12.98 29.89
N ARG A 385 16.76 -13.94 30.64
CA ARG A 385 16.06 -13.65 31.90
C ARG A 385 17.07 -13.66 33.06
N ASP A 386 16.71 -13.01 34.18
CA ASP A 386 17.57 -13.07 35.36
C ASP A 386 17.76 -14.52 35.88
N ASN A 387 16.67 -15.30 35.92
CA ASN A 387 16.70 -16.72 36.27
C ASN A 387 17.24 -17.66 35.16
N SER A 388 17.70 -17.14 34.05
CA SER A 388 18.49 -17.90 33.08
C SER A 388 19.87 -18.28 33.63
N PHE A 389 20.31 -17.64 34.71
CA PHE A 389 21.60 -17.86 35.35
C PHE A 389 21.41 -18.46 36.75
N VAL A 390 22.23 -19.46 37.07
CA VAL A 390 22.15 -20.15 38.39
C VAL A 390 22.45 -19.19 39.53
N ASP A 391 23.40 -18.26 39.30
CA ASP A 391 23.87 -17.31 40.29
C ASP A 391 24.52 -16.07 39.65
N SER A 392 24.85 -15.06 40.46
CA SER A 392 25.48 -13.83 40.00
C SER A 392 26.87 -14.05 39.35
N PRO A 393 27.74 -14.96 39.83
CA PRO A 393 28.99 -15.33 39.14
C PRO A 393 28.76 -15.85 37.72
N SER A 394 27.73 -16.69 37.47
CA SER A 394 27.38 -17.21 36.16
C SER A 394 26.98 -16.06 35.21
N LYS A 395 26.20 -15.12 35.70
CA LYS A 395 25.80 -13.92 34.95
C LYS A 395 26.97 -13.06 34.53
N ILE A 396 27.96 -12.86 35.43
CA ILE A 396 29.22 -12.14 35.16
C ILE A 396 30.03 -12.89 34.11
N ASN A 397 30.17 -14.22 34.27
CA ASN A 397 30.91 -15.06 33.33
C ASN A 397 30.35 -14.97 31.91
N VAL A 398 29.02 -15.01 31.74
CA VAL A 398 28.39 -14.81 30.42
C VAL A 398 28.75 -13.44 29.84
N SER A 399 28.69 -12.39 30.64
CA SER A 399 29.11 -11.05 30.18
C SER A 399 30.58 -11.03 29.68
N GLU A 400 31.47 -11.68 30.39
CA GLU A 400 32.89 -11.76 29.99
C GLU A 400 33.08 -12.62 28.72
N ILE A 401 32.33 -13.72 28.56
CA ILE A 401 32.32 -14.53 27.33
C ILE A 401 31.94 -13.68 26.11
N PHE A 402 30.83 -12.91 26.21
CA PHE A 402 30.42 -12.02 25.14
C PHE A 402 31.45 -10.92 24.84
N LYS A 403 31.99 -10.27 25.88
CA LYS A 403 33.07 -9.27 25.70
C LYS A 403 34.27 -9.82 24.97
N SER A 404 34.62 -11.08 25.22
CA SER A 404 35.77 -11.72 24.60
C SER A 404 35.52 -12.19 23.16
N LEU A 405 34.35 -12.76 22.90
CA LEU A 405 34.05 -13.47 21.64
C LEU A 405 33.09 -12.71 20.71
N ALA A 406 32.27 -11.79 21.25
CA ALA A 406 31.31 -11.00 20.50
C ALA A 406 31.19 -9.58 21.10
N PRO A 407 32.28 -8.78 21.07
CA PRO A 407 32.40 -7.51 21.80
C PRO A 407 31.38 -6.45 21.34
N ASP A 408 30.84 -6.55 20.12
CA ASP A 408 29.85 -5.64 19.58
C ASP A 408 28.42 -5.99 19.98
N THR A 409 28.20 -7.16 20.60
CA THR A 409 26.87 -7.61 21.05
C THR A 409 26.43 -6.83 22.30
N ARG A 410 25.24 -6.24 22.24
CA ARG A 410 24.60 -5.62 23.41
C ARG A 410 23.79 -6.66 24.16
N ILE A 411 24.18 -6.95 25.41
CA ILE A 411 23.47 -7.91 26.26
C ILE A 411 22.46 -7.17 27.12
N LYS A 412 21.27 -7.76 27.27
CA LYS A 412 20.23 -7.34 28.22
C LYS A 412 19.75 -8.53 29.03
N VAL A 413 19.54 -8.31 30.32
CA VAL A 413 18.87 -9.23 31.22
C VAL A 413 17.58 -8.59 31.68
N ILE A 414 16.46 -9.28 31.54
CA ILE A 414 15.10 -8.82 31.90
C ILE A 414 14.58 -9.56 33.10
#